data_80110b01209e6a285c85ddee251a0184
#
_entry.id   80110b01209e6a285c85ddee251a0184
#
_cell.length_a   1.000
_cell.length_b   1.000
_cell.length_c   1.000
_cell.angle_alpha   90.00
_cell.angle_beta   90.00
_cell.angle_gamma   90.00
#
_symmetry.space_group_name_H-M   'P 1'
#
loop_
_entity.id
_entity.type
_entity.pdbx_description
1 polymer ?
#
loop_
_entity_poly.entity_id
_entity_poly.type
_entity_poly.pdbx_seq_one_letter_code
_entity_poly.pdbx_strand_id
1 'polypeptide(L)'
;MKKLLLLIALILPFGLFAESLKEGSVIQAPAIKDQFEKTMSVTPQTKQIIIAYTKSQGDVMKAFLEANPNYLSENSALYLMDATAVPSIVMSMFMMPKFKKYPYAIGLLENEKDVAYFPKKEDLMTVITLDNLSVTAIDYKEKL
;
A
#
# COMPACT_ATOMS: atom_id res chain seq x y z
N MET A 1 31.17 -17.82 -51.16
CA MET A 1 30.69 -18.40 -49.87
C MET A 1 30.00 -17.31 -49.06
N LYS A 2 28.71 -17.38 -48.98
CA LYS A 2 27.93 -16.42 -48.15
C LYS A 2 27.84 -17.00 -46.74
N LYS A 3 28.48 -16.36 -45.76
CA LYS A 3 28.31 -16.69 -44.37
C LYS A 3 26.96 -16.10 -43.90
N LEU A 4 26.01 -16.98 -43.69
CA LEU A 4 24.73 -16.61 -43.08
C LEU A 4 24.98 -16.39 -41.59
N LEU A 5 25.06 -15.14 -41.16
CA LEU A 5 25.08 -14.77 -39.76
C LEU A 5 23.65 -14.94 -39.24
N LEU A 6 23.41 -16.06 -38.57
CA LEU A 6 22.17 -16.29 -37.85
C LEU A 6 22.19 -15.40 -36.58
N LEU A 7 21.55 -14.26 -36.67
CA LEU A 7 21.32 -13.40 -35.51
C LEU A 7 20.25 -14.07 -34.68
N ILE A 8 20.65 -14.89 -33.69
CA ILE A 8 19.76 -15.39 -32.68
C ILE A 8 19.43 -14.20 -31.79
N ALA A 9 18.29 -13.57 -32.06
CA ALA A 9 17.70 -12.64 -31.12
C ALA A 9 17.31 -13.43 -29.88
N LEU A 10 18.13 -13.31 -28.84
CA LEU A 10 17.83 -13.84 -27.52
C LEU A 10 16.65 -13.03 -26.96
N ILE A 11 15.44 -13.49 -27.25
CA ILE A 11 14.24 -12.98 -26.58
C ILE A 11 14.34 -13.48 -25.15
N LEU A 12 14.93 -12.67 -24.29
CA LEU A 12 14.80 -12.85 -22.85
C LEU A 12 13.31 -12.68 -22.52
N PRO A 13 12.65 -13.70 -21.93
CA PRO A 13 11.34 -13.47 -21.40
C PRO A 13 11.50 -12.43 -20.29
N PHE A 14 11.04 -11.22 -20.55
CA PHE A 14 10.74 -10.29 -19.47
C PHE A 14 9.71 -10.97 -18.60
N GLY A 15 10.18 -11.65 -17.57
CA GLY A 15 9.31 -12.14 -16.54
C GLY A 15 8.58 -10.96 -15.97
N LEU A 16 7.25 -10.96 -16.09
CA LEU A 16 6.36 -10.02 -15.42
C LEU A 16 6.41 -10.30 -13.90
N PHE A 17 7.56 -10.02 -13.29
CA PHE A 17 7.60 -9.84 -11.86
C PHE A 17 7.00 -8.45 -11.60
N ALA A 18 5.85 -8.43 -10.88
CA ALA A 18 5.34 -7.19 -10.34
C ALA A 18 6.41 -6.62 -9.41
N GLU A 19 7.19 -5.67 -9.92
CA GLU A 19 8.19 -4.99 -9.10
C GLU A 19 7.49 -4.16 -8.04
N SER A 20 8.00 -4.21 -6.80
CA SER A 20 7.59 -3.31 -5.75
C SER A 20 7.80 -1.87 -6.17
N LEU A 21 6.92 -1.00 -5.74
CA LEU A 21 7.00 0.44 -5.96
C LEU A 21 8.35 0.99 -5.50
N LYS A 22 8.94 1.90 -6.25
CA LYS A 22 10.25 2.52 -5.99
C LYS A 22 10.15 4.04 -6.01
N GLU A 23 11.12 4.70 -5.39
CA GLU A 23 11.32 6.15 -5.58
C GLU A 23 11.53 6.47 -7.06
N GLY A 24 10.90 7.55 -7.52
CA GLY A 24 10.93 7.98 -8.92
C GLY A 24 9.90 7.30 -9.81
N SER A 25 9.22 6.25 -9.34
CA SER A 25 8.16 5.58 -10.09
C SER A 25 6.85 6.38 -10.03
N VAL A 26 6.03 6.22 -11.07
CA VAL A 26 4.62 6.63 -11.03
C VAL A 26 3.83 5.52 -10.39
N ILE A 27 3.04 5.86 -9.36
CA ILE A 27 2.22 4.88 -8.67
C ILE A 27 1.03 4.43 -9.53
N GLN A 28 0.83 3.12 -9.60
CA GLN A 28 -0.34 2.47 -10.20
C GLN A 28 -0.94 1.53 -9.16
N ALA A 29 -1.54 2.12 -8.14
CA ALA A 29 -2.06 1.35 -7.02
C ALA A 29 -3.16 0.38 -7.47
N PRO A 30 -3.21 -0.82 -6.86
CA PRO A 30 -4.32 -1.74 -7.08
C PRO A 30 -5.63 -1.12 -6.61
N ALA A 31 -6.75 -1.68 -7.05
CA ALA A 31 -8.06 -1.29 -6.54
C ALA A 31 -8.17 -1.69 -5.05
N ILE A 32 -8.37 -0.71 -4.19
CA ILE A 32 -8.43 -0.89 -2.74
C ILE A 32 -9.82 -0.47 -2.26
N LYS A 33 -10.42 -1.26 -1.38
CA LYS A 33 -11.67 -0.90 -0.71
C LYS A 33 -11.42 -0.65 0.76
N ASP A 34 -12.17 0.29 1.31
CA ASP A 34 -12.14 0.57 2.74
C ASP A 34 -13.09 -0.35 3.53
N GLN A 35 -13.18 -0.16 4.84
CA GLN A 35 -14.05 -0.93 5.73
C GLN A 35 -15.54 -0.75 5.45
N PHE A 36 -15.92 0.23 4.64
CA PHE A 36 -17.30 0.49 4.18
C PHE A 36 -17.54 0.02 2.77
N GLU A 37 -16.62 -0.77 2.21
CA GLU A 37 -16.66 -1.26 0.81
C GLU A 37 -16.59 -0.15 -0.25
N LYS A 38 -16.18 1.05 0.14
CA LYS A 38 -15.95 2.16 -0.79
C LYS A 38 -14.58 2.05 -1.43
N THR A 39 -14.50 2.32 -2.71
CA THR A 39 -13.23 2.37 -3.43
C THR A 39 -12.38 3.54 -2.92
N MET A 40 -11.17 3.24 -2.51
CA MET A 40 -10.16 4.20 -2.13
C MET A 40 -9.18 4.36 -3.29
N SER A 41 -9.09 5.57 -3.84
CA SER A 41 -8.27 5.85 -5.03
C SER A 41 -7.08 6.72 -4.68
N VAL A 42 -5.92 6.38 -5.24
CA VAL A 42 -4.75 7.25 -5.26
C VAL A 42 -4.92 8.21 -6.43
N THR A 43 -4.92 9.50 -6.14
CA THR A 43 -5.12 10.57 -7.13
C THR A 43 -3.90 11.50 -7.18
N PRO A 44 -3.79 12.39 -8.18
CA PRO A 44 -2.72 13.39 -8.19
C PRO A 44 -2.65 14.28 -6.94
N GLN A 45 -3.75 14.38 -6.19
CA GLN A 45 -3.82 15.14 -4.94
C GLN A 45 -3.34 14.35 -3.72
N THR A 46 -3.24 13.02 -3.81
CA THR A 46 -2.73 12.18 -2.72
C THR A 46 -1.26 12.50 -2.46
N LYS A 47 -0.92 12.90 -1.24
CA LYS A 47 0.45 13.30 -0.86
C LYS A 47 1.19 12.24 -0.07
N GLN A 48 0.47 11.35 0.60
CA GLN A 48 1.06 10.36 1.48
C GLN A 48 0.23 9.08 1.50
N ILE A 49 0.92 7.94 1.56
CA ILE A 49 0.30 6.64 1.83
C ILE A 49 1.02 6.01 3.00
N ILE A 50 0.26 5.62 4.03
CA ILE A 50 0.79 4.97 5.22
C ILE A 50 0.26 3.54 5.24
N ILE A 51 1.14 2.55 5.40
CA ILE A 51 0.76 1.14 5.38
C ILE A 51 1.19 0.46 6.68
N ALA A 52 0.23 -0.09 7.39
CA ALA A 52 0.45 -0.95 8.56
C ALA A 52 0.30 -2.42 8.14
N TYR A 53 1.22 -3.26 8.59
CA TYR A 53 1.27 -4.68 8.22
C TYR A 53 0.93 -5.61 9.37
N THR A 54 0.96 -5.13 10.60
CA THR A 54 0.75 -5.93 11.81
C THR A 54 -0.31 -5.30 12.71
N LYS A 55 -0.87 -6.12 13.59
CA LYS A 55 -1.80 -5.63 14.63
C LYS A 55 -1.16 -4.54 15.49
N SER A 56 0.10 -4.74 15.89
CA SER A 56 0.85 -3.77 16.68
C SER A 56 0.97 -2.42 15.99
N GLN A 57 1.29 -2.43 14.70
CA GLN A 57 1.35 -1.20 13.89
C GLN A 57 -0.03 -0.55 13.75
N GLY A 58 -1.07 -1.35 13.58
CA GLY A 58 -2.45 -0.86 13.58
C GLY A 58 -2.84 -0.18 14.89
N ASP A 59 -2.42 -0.70 16.03
CA ASP A 59 -2.63 -0.09 17.34
C ASP A 59 -1.88 1.24 17.48
N VAL A 60 -0.66 1.32 16.97
CA VAL A 60 0.11 2.57 16.90
C VAL A 60 -0.61 3.62 16.05
N MET A 61 -1.10 3.24 14.89
CA MET A 61 -1.84 4.14 14.00
C MET A 61 -3.16 4.59 14.64
N LYS A 62 -3.86 3.68 15.30
CA LYS A 62 -5.10 4.04 16.03
C LYS A 62 -4.84 5.13 17.07
N ALA A 63 -3.83 4.94 17.91
CA ALA A 63 -3.47 5.92 18.94
C ALA A 63 -3.05 7.26 18.30
N PHE A 64 -2.28 7.22 17.24
CA PHE A 64 -1.83 8.43 16.53
C PHE A 64 -3.01 9.20 15.92
N LEU A 65 -3.93 8.51 15.24
CA LEU A 65 -5.08 9.16 14.59
C LEU A 65 -6.13 9.63 15.59
N GLU A 66 -6.26 8.99 16.75
CA GLU A 66 -7.09 9.48 17.84
C GLU A 66 -6.53 10.79 18.43
N ALA A 67 -5.21 10.91 18.53
CA ALA A 67 -4.54 12.12 18.98
C ALA A 67 -4.49 13.22 17.91
N ASN A 68 -4.56 12.84 16.62
CA ASN A 68 -4.47 13.73 15.47
C ASN A 68 -5.61 13.45 14.49
N PRO A 69 -6.87 13.76 14.85
CA PRO A 69 -8.04 13.31 14.09
C PRO A 69 -8.13 13.87 12.67
N ASN A 70 -7.46 14.97 12.38
CA ASN A 70 -7.47 15.61 11.07
C ASN A 70 -6.21 15.28 10.23
N TYR A 71 -5.32 14.44 10.73
CA TYR A 71 -4.03 14.18 10.09
C TYR A 71 -4.18 13.70 8.65
N LEU A 72 -5.04 12.70 8.39
CA LEU A 72 -5.19 12.14 7.04
C LEU A 72 -5.73 13.20 6.05
N SER A 73 -6.71 13.98 6.44
CA SER A 73 -7.26 15.03 5.59
C SER A 73 -6.29 16.19 5.37
N GLU A 74 -5.62 16.64 6.43
CA GLU A 74 -4.66 17.76 6.35
C GLU A 74 -3.43 17.41 5.50
N ASN A 75 -3.02 16.15 5.48
CA ASN A 75 -1.86 15.67 4.74
C ASN A 75 -2.24 15.01 3.39
N SER A 76 -3.50 15.03 3.00
CA SER A 76 -3.99 14.31 1.82
C SER A 76 -3.46 12.87 1.79
N ALA A 77 -3.58 12.21 2.93
CA ALA A 77 -2.99 10.90 3.20
C ALA A 77 -4.03 9.80 3.13
N LEU A 78 -3.60 8.64 2.65
CA LEU A 78 -4.34 7.39 2.71
C LEU A 78 -3.70 6.47 3.74
N TYR A 79 -4.55 5.80 4.53
CA TYR A 79 -4.12 4.77 5.47
C TYR A 79 -4.55 3.41 4.97
N LEU A 80 -3.58 2.52 4.75
CA LEU A 80 -3.78 1.16 4.28
C LEU A 80 -3.35 0.16 5.34
N MET A 81 -4.00 -1.00 5.35
CA MET A 81 -3.67 -2.10 6.25
C MET A 81 -3.58 -3.41 5.48
N ASP A 82 -2.56 -4.20 5.79
CA ASP A 82 -2.46 -5.57 5.32
C ASP A 82 -3.50 -6.45 6.03
N ALA A 83 -4.51 -6.87 5.28
CA ALA A 83 -5.58 -7.73 5.77
C ALA A 83 -5.32 -9.24 5.48
N THR A 84 -4.22 -9.58 4.81
CA THR A 84 -3.93 -10.96 4.41
C THR A 84 -3.47 -11.84 5.56
N ALA A 85 -2.87 -11.25 6.59
CA ALA A 85 -2.38 -11.95 7.77
C ALA A 85 -3.50 -12.39 8.74
N VAL A 86 -4.73 -11.88 8.53
CA VAL A 86 -5.89 -12.17 9.38
C VAL A 86 -6.80 -13.14 8.65
N PRO A 87 -7.19 -14.29 9.25
CA PRO A 87 -8.19 -15.17 8.65
C PRO A 87 -9.47 -14.41 8.31
N SER A 88 -10.08 -14.69 7.17
CA SER A 88 -11.24 -13.92 6.66
C SER A 88 -12.42 -13.92 7.63
N ILE A 89 -12.64 -15.04 8.34
CA ILE A 89 -13.70 -15.11 9.35
C ILE A 89 -13.43 -14.19 10.54
N VAL A 90 -12.18 -14.09 10.99
CA VAL A 90 -11.78 -13.17 12.06
C VAL A 90 -11.92 -11.73 11.59
N MET A 91 -11.52 -11.44 10.37
CA MET A 91 -11.69 -10.12 9.77
C MET A 91 -13.16 -9.70 9.75
N SER A 92 -14.04 -10.53 9.18
CA SER A 92 -15.45 -10.18 9.01
C SER A 92 -16.24 -10.11 10.32
N MET A 93 -15.96 -11.00 11.28
CA MET A 93 -16.73 -11.10 12.52
C MET A 93 -16.22 -10.18 13.63
N PHE A 94 -14.91 -9.95 13.69
CA PHE A 94 -14.29 -9.24 14.83
C PHE A 94 -13.65 -7.91 14.44
N MET A 95 -12.93 -7.88 13.31
CA MET A 95 -12.18 -6.70 12.91
C MET A 95 -13.05 -5.66 12.21
N MET A 96 -13.86 -6.06 11.24
CA MET A 96 -14.68 -5.14 10.45
C MET A 96 -15.70 -4.37 11.30
N PRO A 97 -16.43 -4.98 12.26
CA PRO A 97 -17.33 -4.23 13.14
C PRO A 97 -16.60 -3.15 13.93
N LYS A 98 -15.37 -3.43 14.36
CA LYS A 98 -14.52 -2.49 15.07
C LYS A 98 -14.06 -1.34 14.16
N PHE A 99 -13.57 -1.67 12.95
CA PHE A 99 -13.10 -0.67 11.98
C PHE A 99 -14.20 0.29 11.53
N LYS A 100 -15.43 -0.19 11.42
CA LYS A 100 -16.58 0.64 11.04
C LYS A 100 -16.93 1.72 12.08
N LYS A 101 -16.40 1.61 13.28
CA LYS A 101 -16.58 2.62 14.34
C LYS A 101 -15.52 3.73 14.27
N TYR A 102 -14.46 3.56 13.49
CA TYR A 102 -13.42 4.57 13.38
C TYR A 102 -13.87 5.73 12.49
N PRO A 103 -13.49 6.97 12.82
CA PRO A 103 -13.87 8.15 12.04
C PRO A 103 -13.01 8.37 10.80
N TYR A 104 -12.16 7.43 10.43
CA TYR A 104 -11.29 7.48 9.27
C TYR A 104 -11.41 6.21 8.44
N ALA A 105 -11.11 6.33 7.14
CA ALA A 105 -11.11 5.20 6.23
C ALA A 105 -9.79 4.42 6.33
N ILE A 106 -9.91 3.09 6.35
CA ILE A 106 -8.78 2.16 6.31
C ILE A 106 -8.90 1.37 5.01
N GLY A 107 -7.97 1.57 4.08
CA GLY A 107 -7.88 0.76 2.87
C GLY A 107 -7.37 -0.63 3.22
N LEU A 108 -8.10 -1.66 2.81
CA LEU A 108 -7.77 -3.05 3.14
C LEU A 108 -7.09 -3.73 1.96
N LEU A 109 -5.86 -4.17 2.17
CA LEU A 109 -5.12 -4.99 1.21
C LEU A 109 -5.49 -6.46 1.47
N GLU A 110 -6.37 -7.01 0.63
CA GLU A 110 -7.00 -8.31 0.88
C GLU A 110 -6.31 -9.48 0.18
N ASN A 111 -5.35 -9.22 -0.70
CA ASN A 111 -4.58 -10.26 -1.35
C ASN A 111 -3.07 -9.99 -1.31
N GLU A 112 -2.28 -11.07 -1.35
CA GLU A 112 -0.83 -10.98 -1.21
C GLU A 112 -0.16 -10.22 -2.35
N LYS A 113 -0.73 -10.23 -3.53
CA LYS A 113 -0.22 -9.50 -4.69
C LYS A 113 -0.28 -7.99 -4.47
N ASP A 114 -1.38 -7.50 -3.89
CA ASP A 114 -1.54 -6.09 -3.58
C ASP A 114 -0.59 -5.66 -2.46
N VAL A 115 -0.40 -6.49 -1.44
CA VAL A 115 0.59 -6.23 -0.38
C VAL A 115 2.00 -6.18 -0.97
N ALA A 116 2.35 -7.11 -1.85
CA ALA A 116 3.68 -7.18 -2.47
C ALA A 116 3.99 -5.99 -3.40
N TYR A 117 2.98 -5.29 -3.89
CA TYR A 117 3.16 -4.09 -4.70
C TYR A 117 3.85 -2.96 -3.91
N PHE A 118 3.58 -2.87 -2.62
CA PHE A 118 4.15 -1.84 -1.76
C PHE A 118 5.47 -2.31 -1.13
N PRO A 119 6.50 -1.46 -1.10
CA PRO A 119 7.76 -1.80 -0.45
C PRO A 119 7.57 -1.99 1.05
N LYS A 120 8.25 -2.97 1.61
CA LYS A 120 8.09 -3.38 3.01
C LYS A 120 9.44 -3.68 3.63
N LYS A 121 9.61 -3.26 4.87
CA LYS A 121 10.69 -3.71 5.77
C LYS A 121 10.09 -4.35 7.02
N GLU A 122 10.74 -5.40 7.50
CA GLU A 122 10.32 -6.13 8.68
C GLU A 122 10.14 -5.19 9.88
N ASP A 123 9.05 -5.39 10.62
CA ASP A 123 8.69 -4.64 11.84
C ASP A 123 8.44 -3.13 11.66
N LEU A 124 8.38 -2.63 10.44
CA LEU A 124 8.17 -1.21 10.17
C LEU A 124 6.94 -0.97 9.30
N MET A 125 6.26 0.14 9.56
CA MET A 125 5.27 0.70 8.65
C MET A 125 5.97 1.35 7.46
N THR A 126 5.33 1.32 6.31
CA THR A 126 5.81 2.02 5.11
C THR A 126 5.08 3.35 4.98
N VAL A 127 5.82 4.42 4.74
CA VAL A 127 5.28 5.76 4.47
C VAL A 127 5.79 6.21 3.11
N ILE A 128 4.87 6.35 2.16
CA ILE A 128 5.18 6.77 0.79
C ILE A 128 4.75 8.21 0.62
N THR A 129 5.67 9.05 0.18
CA THR A 129 5.40 10.44 -0.17
C THR A 129 5.25 10.56 -1.68
N LEU A 130 4.20 11.24 -2.10
CA LEU A 130 3.82 11.40 -3.50
C LEU A 130 3.77 12.87 -3.89
N ASP A 131 4.13 13.14 -5.13
CA ASP A 131 3.87 14.40 -5.82
C ASP A 131 3.31 14.10 -7.21
N ASN A 132 2.06 14.45 -7.43
CA ASN A 132 1.37 14.22 -8.70
C ASN A 132 1.55 12.77 -9.21
N LEU A 133 1.27 11.78 -8.36
CA LEU A 133 1.41 10.33 -8.59
C LEU A 133 2.86 9.83 -8.69
N SER A 134 3.86 10.67 -8.59
CA SER A 134 5.26 10.25 -8.56
C SER A 134 5.71 10.01 -7.11
N VAL A 135 6.38 8.90 -6.88
CA VAL A 135 6.96 8.57 -5.57
C VAL A 135 8.21 9.39 -5.37
N THR A 136 8.18 10.30 -4.40
CA THR A 136 9.33 11.17 -4.07
C THR A 136 10.16 10.66 -2.91
N ALA A 137 9.54 9.90 -2.00
CA ALA A 137 10.24 9.28 -0.87
C ALA A 137 9.50 8.03 -0.40
N ILE A 138 10.26 7.08 0.11
CA ILE A 138 9.76 5.90 0.81
C ILE A 138 10.50 5.80 2.13
N ASP A 139 9.76 5.93 3.22
CA ASP A 139 10.29 5.85 4.58
C ASP A 139 9.69 4.64 5.30
N TYR A 140 10.46 4.11 6.24
CA TYR A 140 10.04 2.99 7.07
C TYR A 140 10.12 3.43 8.53
N LYS A 141 9.01 3.34 9.25
CA LYS A 141 8.87 3.95 10.58
C LYS A 141 8.14 3.03 11.56
N GLU A 142 8.56 3.08 12.81
CA GLU A 142 7.85 2.45 13.91
C GLU A 142 6.62 3.26 14.36
N LYS A 143 6.67 4.57 14.16
CA LYS A 143 5.61 5.54 14.52
C LYS A 143 5.73 6.79 13.65
N LEU A 144 4.65 7.54 13.53
CA LEU A 144 4.60 8.83 12.86
C LEU A 144 4.93 10.00 13.79
#